data_da1e4874205307f4a34aa2b04d970f14
#
_entry.id   da1e4874205307f4a34aa2b04d970f14
#
_cell.length_a   1.000
_cell.length_b   1.000
_cell.length_c   1.000
_cell.angle_alpha   90.00
_cell.angle_beta   90.00
_cell.angle_gamma   90.00
#
_symmetry.space_group_name_H-M   'P 1'
#
loop_
_entity.id
_entity.type
_entity.pdbx_description
1 polymer ?
#
loop_
_entity_poly.entity_id
_entity_poly.type
_entity_poly.pdbx_seq_one_letter_code
_entity_poly.pdbx_strand_id
1 'polypeptide(L)'
;MKIKQNSYLDIDKLNIGDLLYTPELVKDGKKYKCDFNVFKIKEFYTNKDKKYDKYSAILSPLQIINADGTYKFDESDSAEVKGSIKNGFCTKETQKECLEAFKAEFVGMVEAVDALLK
;
A
#
# COMPACT_ATOMS: atom_id res chain seq x y z
N MET A 1 24.87 6.09 2.51
CA MET A 1 24.18 4.82 2.73
C MET A 1 22.93 4.73 1.86
N LYS A 2 22.78 3.65 1.13
CA LYS A 2 21.58 3.45 0.35
C LYS A 2 20.43 3.08 1.27
N ILE A 3 19.35 3.82 1.17
CA ILE A 3 18.10 3.43 1.82
C ILE A 3 17.46 2.35 0.96
N LYS A 4 17.34 1.16 1.49
CA LYS A 4 16.61 0.10 0.82
C LYS A 4 15.13 0.44 0.84
N GLN A 5 14.58 0.57 -0.34
CA GLN A 5 13.14 0.73 -0.46
C GLN A 5 12.52 -0.65 -0.53
N ASN A 6 11.57 -0.90 0.34
CA ASN A 6 10.74 -2.10 0.29
C ASN A 6 11.49 -3.38 -0.05
N SER A 7 12.34 -3.84 0.85
CA SER A 7 12.99 -5.15 0.66
C SER A 7 11.97 -6.27 0.49
N TYR A 8 10.72 -6.03 0.84
CA TYR A 8 9.62 -6.98 0.72
C TYR A 8 8.79 -6.83 -0.56
N LEU A 9 9.11 -5.87 -1.43
CA LEU A 9 8.40 -5.70 -2.70
C LEU A 9 9.40 -5.63 -3.85
N ASP A 10 9.39 -6.67 -4.69
CA ASP A 10 10.21 -6.69 -5.89
C ASP A 10 9.41 -6.14 -7.07
N ILE A 11 9.56 -4.86 -7.32
CA ILE A 11 8.78 -4.15 -8.33
C ILE A 11 9.03 -4.69 -9.74
N ASP A 12 10.23 -5.18 -10.00
CA ASP A 12 10.57 -5.74 -11.31
C ASP A 12 9.78 -7.00 -11.66
N LYS A 13 9.23 -7.66 -10.65
CA LYS A 13 8.44 -8.89 -10.86
C LYS A 13 6.93 -8.62 -10.94
N LEU A 14 6.51 -7.37 -10.79
CA LEU A 14 5.09 -7.05 -10.82
C LEU A 14 4.58 -6.94 -12.26
N ASN A 15 3.35 -7.40 -12.46
CA ASN A 15 2.67 -7.37 -13.75
C ASN A 15 1.32 -6.68 -13.61
N ILE A 16 0.81 -6.17 -14.72
CA ILE A 16 -0.56 -5.65 -14.79
C ILE A 16 -1.51 -6.76 -14.38
N GLY A 17 -2.44 -6.44 -13.48
CA GLY A 17 -3.38 -7.41 -12.93
C GLY A 17 -2.97 -7.99 -11.59
N ASP A 18 -1.73 -7.81 -11.19
CA ASP A 18 -1.27 -8.28 -9.87
C ASP A 18 -1.93 -7.50 -8.74
N LEU A 19 -2.07 -8.15 -7.59
CA LEU A 19 -2.66 -7.52 -6.41
C LEU A 19 -1.58 -6.97 -5.49
N LEU A 20 -1.83 -5.77 -5.00
CA LEU A 20 -1.00 -5.13 -3.99
C LEU A 20 -1.82 -4.89 -2.73
N TYR A 21 -1.15 -4.99 -1.60
CA TYR A 21 -1.76 -4.83 -0.28
C TYR A 21 -1.04 -3.71 0.46
N THR A 22 -1.80 -2.89 1.16
CA THR A 22 -1.22 -1.85 2.02
C THR A 22 -1.95 -1.84 3.35
N PRO A 23 -1.22 -1.85 4.49
CA PRO A 23 -1.87 -1.86 5.80
C PRO A 23 -2.52 -0.52 6.11
N GLU A 24 -3.63 -0.57 6.80
CA GLU A 24 -4.39 0.61 7.19
C GLU A 24 -4.90 0.44 8.60
N LEU A 25 -4.81 1.51 9.39
CA LEU A 25 -5.41 1.57 10.70
C LEU A 25 -6.76 2.27 10.61
N VAL A 26 -7.78 1.62 11.14
CA VAL A 26 -9.13 2.16 11.20
C VAL A 26 -9.53 2.27 12.65
N LYS A 27 -10.07 3.42 13.03
CA LYS A 27 -10.58 3.62 14.37
C LYS A 27 -12.01 3.11 14.44
N ASP A 28 -12.26 2.20 15.38
CA ASP A 28 -13.57 1.63 15.63
C ASP A 28 -13.93 1.92 17.08
N GLY A 29 -14.69 2.99 17.29
CA GLY A 29 -15.01 3.47 18.63
C GLY A 29 -13.75 3.93 19.35
N LYS A 30 -13.40 3.28 20.47
CA LYS A 30 -12.20 3.59 21.24
C LYS A 30 -11.02 2.70 20.87
N LYS A 31 -11.21 1.77 19.94
CA LYS A 31 -10.18 0.82 19.56
C LYS A 31 -9.72 1.07 18.15
N TYR A 32 -8.54 0.55 17.82
CA TYR A 32 -8.03 0.57 16.46
C TYR A 32 -7.99 -0.83 15.91
N LYS A 33 -8.23 -0.92 14.63
CA LYS A 33 -8.21 -2.17 13.89
C LYS A 33 -7.25 -1.99 12.72
N CYS A 34 -6.44 -3.00 12.44
CA CYS A 34 -5.53 -2.96 11.30
C CYS A 34 -5.97 -3.99 10.27
N ASP A 35 -6.16 -3.53 9.05
CA ASP A 35 -6.52 -4.37 7.92
C ASP A 35 -5.68 -3.99 6.73
N PHE A 36 -5.70 -4.84 5.71
CA PHE A 36 -5.07 -4.53 4.43
C PHE A 36 -6.10 -3.99 3.45
N ASN A 37 -5.78 -2.88 2.81
CA ASN A 37 -6.47 -2.46 1.60
C ASN A 37 -5.87 -3.23 0.44
N VAL A 38 -6.71 -3.61 -0.51
CA VAL A 38 -6.30 -4.42 -1.65
C VAL A 38 -6.53 -3.62 -2.92
N PHE A 39 -5.52 -3.62 -3.79
CA PHE A 39 -5.57 -2.94 -5.07
C PHE A 39 -5.12 -3.88 -6.18
N LYS A 40 -5.67 -3.68 -7.38
CA LYS A 40 -5.21 -4.37 -8.57
C LYS A 40 -4.45 -3.39 -9.44
N ILE A 41 -3.28 -3.80 -9.93
CA ILE A 41 -2.48 -2.96 -10.80
C ILE A 41 -3.17 -2.87 -12.16
N LYS A 42 -3.58 -1.65 -12.54
CA LYS A 42 -4.23 -1.38 -13.82
C LYS A 42 -3.20 -1.11 -14.90
N GLU A 43 -2.22 -0.26 -14.59
CA GLU A 43 -1.10 -0.01 -15.48
C GLU A 43 0.02 0.70 -14.74
N PHE A 44 1.22 0.63 -15.31
CA PHE A 44 2.35 1.44 -14.86
C PHE A 44 2.41 2.69 -15.73
N TYR A 45 2.81 3.80 -15.16
CA TYR A 45 2.80 5.05 -15.93
C TYR A 45 4.09 5.84 -15.74
N THR A 46 4.34 6.73 -16.70
CA THR A 46 5.45 7.67 -16.64
C THR A 46 4.91 9.09 -16.52
N ASN A 47 5.70 9.94 -15.90
CA ASN A 47 5.43 11.37 -15.92
C ASN A 47 5.93 11.93 -17.26
N LYS A 48 5.23 12.92 -17.82
CA LYS A 48 5.57 13.54 -19.10
C LYS A 48 7.01 14.02 -19.18
N ASP A 49 7.53 14.52 -18.07
CA ASP A 49 8.85 15.16 -18.02
C ASP A 49 9.96 14.22 -17.52
N LYS A 50 9.66 12.93 -17.34
CA LYS A 50 10.63 11.99 -16.79
C LYS A 50 10.60 10.68 -17.57
N LYS A 51 11.71 9.94 -17.48
CA LYS A 51 11.76 8.59 -17.99
C LYS A 51 10.77 7.73 -17.22
N TYR A 52 10.43 6.58 -17.81
CA TYR A 52 9.55 5.62 -17.17
C TYR A 52 9.93 5.42 -15.70
N ASP A 53 8.95 5.60 -14.84
CA ASP A 53 9.09 5.34 -13.40
C ASP A 53 8.29 4.10 -13.06
N LYS A 54 8.97 2.97 -12.99
CA LYS A 54 8.33 1.70 -12.65
C LYS A 54 7.84 1.63 -11.21
N TYR A 55 8.14 2.65 -10.42
CA TYR A 55 7.59 2.73 -9.07
C TYR A 55 6.22 3.40 -9.03
N SER A 56 5.73 3.89 -10.16
CA SER A 56 4.43 4.54 -10.23
C SER A 56 3.43 3.69 -10.99
N ALA A 57 2.23 3.59 -10.45
CA ALA A 57 1.17 2.76 -11.02
C ALA A 57 -0.19 3.39 -10.85
N ILE A 58 -1.11 2.98 -11.71
CA ILE A 58 -2.53 3.25 -11.57
C ILE A 58 -3.16 2.01 -10.97
N LEU A 59 -3.86 2.18 -9.86
CA LEU A 59 -4.41 1.08 -9.08
C LEU A 59 -5.94 1.16 -9.06
N SER A 60 -6.57 -0.02 -9.13
CA SER A 60 -8.02 -0.16 -8.98
C SER A 60 -8.32 -0.69 -7.58
N PRO A 61 -9.14 0.03 -6.78
CA PRO A 61 -9.42 -0.42 -5.42
C PRO A 61 -10.41 -1.56 -5.37
N LEU A 62 -10.31 -2.37 -4.31
CA LEU A 62 -11.25 -3.44 -4.03
C LEU A 62 -12.58 -2.84 -3.59
N GLN A 63 -13.67 -3.35 -4.15
CA GLN A 63 -15.03 -2.98 -3.76
C GLN A 63 -15.77 -4.23 -3.33
N ILE A 64 -16.24 -4.26 -2.08
CA ILE A 64 -17.07 -5.35 -1.59
C ILE A 64 -18.50 -5.10 -2.06
N ILE A 65 -19.09 -6.09 -2.74
CA ILE A 65 -20.40 -5.93 -3.35
C ILE A 65 -21.50 -6.56 -2.50
N ASN A 66 -21.23 -7.73 -1.95
CA ASN A 66 -22.24 -8.53 -1.29
C ASN A 66 -21.85 -8.91 0.12
N ALA A 67 -22.87 -9.16 0.95
CA ALA A 67 -22.67 -9.58 2.33
C ALA A 67 -22.01 -10.96 2.44
N ASP A 68 -22.08 -11.78 1.39
CA ASP A 68 -21.46 -13.10 1.37
C ASP A 68 -19.94 -13.05 1.09
N GLY A 69 -19.38 -11.84 0.94
CA GLY A 69 -17.96 -11.66 0.71
C GLY A 69 -17.55 -11.62 -0.75
N THR A 70 -18.47 -11.69 -1.68
CA THR A 70 -18.12 -11.51 -3.08
C THR A 70 -17.69 -10.08 -3.34
N TYR A 71 -16.67 -9.91 -4.17
CA TYR A 71 -16.06 -8.61 -4.42
C TYR A 71 -15.65 -8.47 -5.87
N LYS A 72 -15.40 -7.24 -6.25
CA LYS A 72 -14.74 -6.90 -7.51
C LYS A 72 -13.85 -5.70 -7.29
N PHE A 73 -12.99 -5.42 -8.26
CA PHE A 73 -12.20 -4.19 -8.26
C PHE A 73 -12.97 -3.12 -9.03
N ASP A 74 -12.96 -1.91 -8.47
CA ASP A 74 -13.57 -0.76 -9.15
C ASP A 74 -12.59 -0.25 -10.20
N GLU A 75 -12.82 -0.60 -11.45
CA GLU A 75 -11.92 -0.25 -12.56
C GLU A 75 -12.35 1.03 -13.28
N SER A 76 -13.32 1.76 -12.73
CA SER A 76 -13.73 3.03 -13.30
C SER A 76 -12.61 4.08 -13.15
N ASP A 77 -12.54 5.00 -14.10
CA ASP A 77 -11.53 6.05 -14.08
C ASP A 77 -11.64 6.94 -12.84
N SER A 78 -12.88 7.14 -12.35
CA SER A 78 -13.12 7.97 -11.18
C SER A 78 -12.61 7.37 -9.88
N ALA A 79 -12.42 6.05 -9.84
CA ALA A 79 -11.94 5.35 -8.65
C ALA A 79 -10.44 5.11 -8.65
N GLU A 80 -9.75 5.42 -9.75
CA GLU A 80 -8.33 5.16 -9.88
C GLU A 80 -7.50 5.86 -8.82
N VAL A 81 -6.54 5.13 -8.26
CA VAL A 81 -5.52 5.70 -7.37
C VAL A 81 -4.20 5.70 -8.12
N LYS A 82 -3.62 6.88 -8.29
CA LYS A 82 -2.34 7.04 -8.97
C LYS A 82 -1.26 7.41 -7.97
N GLY A 83 -0.13 6.77 -8.05
CA GLY A 83 0.95 7.13 -7.16
C GLY A 83 2.11 6.15 -7.19
N SER A 84 3.10 6.46 -6.35
CA SER A 84 4.27 5.64 -6.19
C SER A 84 3.92 4.40 -5.35
N ILE A 85 4.38 3.24 -5.80
CA ILE A 85 4.17 1.99 -5.06
C ILE A 85 5.46 1.51 -4.39
N LYS A 86 6.49 2.32 -4.40
CA LYS A 86 7.78 1.89 -3.84
C LYS A 86 7.80 1.76 -2.33
N ASN A 87 6.84 2.37 -1.63
CA ASN A 87 6.74 2.29 -0.17
C ASN A 87 5.32 1.95 0.26
N GLY A 88 5.20 1.13 1.30
CA GLY A 88 3.91 0.85 1.92
C GLY A 88 3.07 -0.22 1.26
N PHE A 89 3.50 -0.78 0.13
CA PHE A 89 2.77 -1.84 -0.56
C PHE A 89 3.53 -3.14 -0.51
N CYS A 90 2.80 -4.24 -0.52
CA CYS A 90 3.37 -5.58 -0.52
C CYS A 90 2.51 -6.54 -1.34
N THR A 91 3.05 -7.73 -1.58
CA THR A 91 2.28 -8.83 -2.14
C THR A 91 1.70 -9.64 -0.99
N LYS A 92 0.87 -10.64 -1.32
CA LYS A 92 0.29 -11.50 -0.29
C LYS A 92 1.37 -12.24 0.50
N GLU A 93 2.44 -12.64 -0.16
CA GLU A 93 3.53 -13.40 0.44
C GLU A 93 4.40 -12.57 1.39
N THR A 94 4.37 -11.26 1.25
CA THR A 94 5.24 -10.36 2.03
C THR A 94 4.46 -9.47 2.99
N GLN A 95 3.22 -9.83 3.32
CA GLN A 95 2.38 -9.04 4.23
C GLN A 95 3.01 -8.89 5.62
N LYS A 96 3.65 -9.94 6.10
CA LYS A 96 4.29 -9.90 7.42
C LYS A 96 5.38 -8.85 7.50
N GLU A 97 6.28 -8.85 6.51
CA GLU A 97 7.38 -7.88 6.44
C GLU A 97 6.85 -6.46 6.32
N CYS A 98 5.78 -6.28 5.54
CA CYS A 98 5.14 -4.99 5.37
C CYS A 98 4.54 -4.49 6.69
N LEU A 99 3.88 -5.37 7.44
CA LEU A 99 3.31 -5.02 8.74
C LEU A 99 4.39 -4.66 9.75
N GLU A 100 5.51 -5.37 9.73
CA GLU A 100 6.62 -5.06 10.62
C GLU A 100 7.18 -3.67 10.33
N ALA A 101 7.33 -3.32 9.05
CA ALA A 101 7.78 -1.99 8.65
C ALA A 101 6.77 -0.92 9.05
N PHE A 102 5.48 -1.19 8.87
CA PHE A 102 4.40 -0.30 9.26
C PHE A 102 4.42 -0.03 10.77
N LYS A 103 4.57 -1.10 11.55
CA LYS A 103 4.66 -1.00 13.01
C LYS A 103 5.87 -0.17 13.43
N ALA A 104 7.01 -0.37 12.77
CA ALA A 104 8.23 0.35 13.12
C ALA A 104 8.07 1.87 12.98
N GLU A 105 7.28 2.33 12.00
CA GLU A 105 7.00 3.75 11.85
C GLU A 105 6.25 4.31 13.05
N PHE A 106 5.25 3.58 13.56
CA PHE A 106 4.50 4.04 14.75
C PHE A 106 5.35 4.05 15.99
N VAL A 107 6.24 3.06 16.15
CA VAL A 107 7.17 3.05 17.27
C VAL A 107 8.05 4.29 17.24
N GLY A 108 8.57 4.66 16.04
CA GLY A 108 9.34 5.87 15.87
C GLY A 108 8.57 7.13 16.22
N MET A 109 7.29 7.19 15.84
CA MET A 109 6.43 8.32 16.16
C MET A 109 6.21 8.45 17.67
N VAL A 110 5.94 7.31 18.34
CA VAL A 110 5.77 7.29 19.80
C VAL A 110 7.03 7.77 20.50
N GLU A 111 8.20 7.31 20.06
CA GLU A 111 9.46 7.73 20.64
C GLU A 111 9.68 9.23 20.50
N ALA A 112 9.31 9.80 19.35
CA ALA A 112 9.44 11.24 19.11
C ALA A 112 8.53 12.04 20.06
N VAL A 113 7.30 11.58 20.28
CA VAL A 113 6.38 12.22 21.20
C VAL A 113 6.88 12.09 22.64
N ASP A 114 7.36 10.92 23.02
CA ASP A 114 7.91 10.68 24.35
C ASP A 114 9.07 11.60 24.66
N ALA A 115 9.93 11.85 23.67
CA ALA A 115 11.06 12.75 23.85
C ALA A 115 10.61 14.17 24.20
N LEU A 116 9.47 14.60 23.64
CA LEU A 116 8.94 15.92 23.92
C LEU A 116 8.27 15.99 25.32
N LEU A 117 7.78 14.86 25.80
CA LEU A 117 7.11 14.79 27.10
C LEU A 117 8.07 14.76 28.30
N LYS A 118 9.34 14.53 28.04
CA LYS A 118 10.36 14.48 29.13
C LYS A 118 10.76 15.86 29.63
#